data_91538be6997e2c06853a9064bc331786
#
_entry.id   91538be6997e2c06853a9064bc331786
#
_cell.length_a   1.000
_cell.length_b   1.000
_cell.length_c   1.000
_cell.angle_alpha   90.00
_cell.angle_beta   90.00
_cell.angle_gamma   90.00
#
_symmetry.space_group_name_H-M   'P 1'
#
loop_
_entity.id
_entity.type
_entity.pdbx_description
1 polymer ?
#
loop_
_entity_poly.entity_id
_entity_poly.type
_entity_poly.pdbx_seq_one_letter_code
_entity_poly.pdbx_strand_id
1 'polypeptide(L)'
;MSALEITEKPLPFVRLASLTETVASQPEVAAVVGPLFDQVADALSDAGATPGLPIAEYDMNKHGVRITVGFVYDGPAVDGLVIIELPAVESAFTATHLGTMATIDDSWHALNEAISNGGVTAVGACREVYLRSESEDQADWITELQQPVTRS
;
A
#
# COMPACT_ATOMS: atom_id res chain seq x y z
N MET A 1 4.32 25.22 -6.36
CA MET A 1 4.11 23.77 -6.59
C MET A 1 5.26 23.01 -5.96
N SER A 2 4.94 22.15 -5.02
CA SER A 2 5.99 21.35 -4.39
C SER A 2 6.28 20.12 -5.25
N ALA A 3 7.56 19.85 -5.45
CA ALA A 3 7.98 18.62 -6.09
C ALA A 3 7.71 17.45 -5.17
N LEU A 4 7.33 16.30 -5.73
CA LEU A 4 7.18 15.08 -4.98
C LEU A 4 8.54 14.66 -4.44
N GLU A 5 8.62 14.43 -3.15
CA GLU A 5 9.86 14.01 -2.51
C GLU A 5 10.04 12.51 -2.69
N ILE A 6 11.12 12.13 -3.38
CA ILE A 6 11.42 10.73 -3.68
C ILE A 6 12.71 10.34 -2.97
N THR A 7 12.67 9.23 -2.24
CA THR A 7 13.78 8.75 -1.42
C THR A 7 13.98 7.26 -1.69
N GLU A 8 15.21 6.83 -1.73
CA GLU A 8 15.55 5.40 -1.74
C GLU A 8 15.89 4.97 -0.33
N LYS A 9 15.24 3.91 0.17
CA LYS A 9 15.49 3.41 1.52
C LYS A 9 15.09 1.94 1.64
N PRO A 10 15.60 1.21 2.65
CA PRO A 10 15.10 -0.13 2.92
C PRO A 10 13.70 -0.07 3.53
N LEU A 11 12.95 -1.16 3.38
CA LEU A 11 11.65 -1.31 4.03
C LEU A 11 11.75 -2.37 5.11
N PRO A 12 11.11 -2.16 6.27
CA PRO A 12 11.13 -3.16 7.34
C PRO A 12 10.18 -4.32 7.03
N PHE A 13 10.40 -5.43 7.71
CA PHE A 13 9.44 -6.52 7.79
C PHE A 13 8.13 -6.00 8.40
N VAL A 14 6.99 -6.42 7.85
CA VAL A 14 5.68 -6.00 8.33
C VAL A 14 4.75 -7.21 8.42
N ARG A 15 4.04 -7.34 9.53
CA ARG A 15 3.01 -8.37 9.71
C ARG A 15 1.64 -7.68 9.63
N LEU A 16 0.76 -8.23 8.78
CA LEU A 16 -0.57 -7.65 8.54
C LEU A 16 -1.68 -8.65 8.86
N ALA A 17 -2.77 -8.14 9.41
CA ALA A 17 -4.06 -8.81 9.36
C ALA A 17 -4.78 -8.31 8.11
N SER A 18 -5.13 -9.19 7.19
CA SER A 18 -5.44 -8.79 5.81
C SER A 18 -6.54 -9.59 5.15
N LEU A 19 -7.00 -9.04 4.03
CA LEU A 19 -7.82 -9.72 3.03
C LEU A 19 -7.24 -9.42 1.64
N THR A 20 -7.47 -10.34 0.71
CA THR A 20 -6.96 -10.22 -0.66
C THR A 20 -8.10 -10.40 -1.65
N GLU A 21 -8.07 -9.60 -2.72
CA GLU A 21 -9.01 -9.72 -3.84
C GLU A 21 -8.27 -9.43 -5.13
N THR A 22 -8.70 -10.09 -6.21
CA THR A 22 -8.11 -9.88 -7.54
C THR A 22 -9.14 -9.23 -8.45
N VAL A 23 -8.74 -8.18 -9.17
CA VAL A 23 -9.56 -7.53 -10.19
C VAL A 23 -8.91 -7.65 -11.55
N ALA A 24 -9.71 -7.53 -12.61
CA ALA A 24 -9.22 -7.76 -13.97
C ALA A 24 -8.33 -6.62 -14.48
N SER A 25 -8.56 -5.40 -14.01
CA SER A 25 -7.85 -4.23 -14.52
C SER A 25 -7.66 -3.15 -13.46
N GLN A 26 -6.70 -2.26 -13.72
CA GLN A 26 -6.36 -1.16 -12.82
C GLN A 26 -7.55 -0.25 -12.47
N PRO A 27 -8.45 0.12 -13.42
CA PRO A 27 -9.58 0.97 -13.07
C PRO A 27 -10.53 0.39 -12.04
N GLU A 28 -10.57 -0.93 -11.87
CA GLU A 28 -11.44 -1.59 -10.89
C GLU A 28 -10.90 -1.53 -9.46
N VAL A 29 -9.62 -1.20 -9.28
CA VAL A 29 -8.96 -1.19 -7.98
C VAL A 29 -9.68 -0.26 -6.99
N ALA A 30 -9.99 0.95 -7.42
CA ALA A 30 -10.59 1.96 -6.55
C ALA A 30 -11.93 1.51 -5.95
N ALA A 31 -12.70 0.71 -6.69
CA ALA A 31 -14.00 0.23 -6.22
C ALA A 31 -13.88 -0.88 -5.16
N VAL A 32 -12.71 -1.53 -5.07
CA VAL A 32 -12.49 -2.69 -4.21
C VAL A 32 -11.75 -2.33 -2.92
N VAL A 33 -10.79 -1.41 -3.00
CA VAL A 33 -9.87 -1.11 -1.88
C VAL A 33 -10.62 -0.63 -0.63
N GLY A 34 -11.52 0.34 -0.78
CA GLY A 34 -12.27 0.89 0.36
C GLY A 34 -13.10 -0.16 1.07
N PRO A 35 -14.01 -0.85 0.35
CA PRO A 35 -14.80 -1.92 0.97
C PRO A 35 -13.96 -3.03 1.60
N LEU A 36 -12.82 -3.37 1.01
CA LEU A 36 -11.94 -4.40 1.54
C LEU A 36 -11.33 -3.97 2.87
N PHE A 37 -10.88 -2.71 2.97
CA PHE A 37 -10.40 -2.15 4.24
C PHE A 37 -11.50 -2.15 5.30
N ASP A 38 -12.73 -1.81 4.93
CA ASP A 38 -13.85 -1.82 5.86
C ASP A 38 -14.09 -3.22 6.44
N GLN A 39 -14.00 -4.24 5.60
CA GLN A 39 -14.16 -5.63 6.05
C GLN A 39 -13.06 -6.02 7.05
N VAL A 40 -11.81 -5.65 6.79
CA VAL A 40 -10.71 -5.94 7.71
C VAL A 40 -10.90 -5.19 9.03
N ALA A 41 -11.25 -3.91 8.95
CA ALA A 41 -11.47 -3.08 10.14
C ALA A 41 -12.62 -3.63 11.01
N ASP A 42 -13.71 -4.05 10.38
CA ASP A 42 -14.87 -4.62 11.10
C ASP A 42 -14.47 -5.93 11.80
N ALA A 43 -13.74 -6.80 11.14
CA ALA A 43 -13.29 -8.06 11.74
C ALA A 43 -12.36 -7.82 12.93
N LEU A 44 -11.45 -6.87 12.82
CA LEU A 44 -10.56 -6.50 13.92
C LEU A 44 -11.35 -5.90 15.10
N SER A 45 -12.31 -5.04 14.80
CA SER A 45 -13.17 -4.44 15.83
C SER A 45 -13.98 -5.50 16.56
N ASP A 46 -14.57 -6.43 15.82
CA ASP A 46 -15.36 -7.53 16.39
C ASP A 46 -14.50 -8.43 17.30
N ALA A 47 -13.23 -8.56 17.00
CA ALA A 47 -12.28 -9.33 17.80
C ALA A 47 -11.71 -8.55 18.98
N GLY A 48 -12.06 -7.26 19.12
CA GLY A 48 -11.51 -6.40 20.16
C GLY A 48 -10.05 -6.05 19.95
N ALA A 49 -9.56 -6.16 18.71
CA ALA A 49 -8.17 -5.90 18.37
C ALA A 49 -7.93 -4.43 18.02
N THR A 50 -6.72 -3.95 18.30
CA THR A 50 -6.32 -2.60 17.95
C THR A 50 -5.43 -2.65 16.69
N PRO A 51 -5.88 -2.07 15.58
CA PRO A 51 -5.08 -2.07 14.37
C PRO A 51 -3.98 -1.01 14.40
N GLY A 52 -2.87 -1.30 13.69
CA GLY A 52 -1.84 -0.33 13.41
C GLY A 52 -2.13 0.42 12.10
N LEU A 53 -1.07 0.78 11.37
CA LEU A 53 -1.22 1.52 10.12
C LEU A 53 -1.90 0.68 9.03
N PRO A 54 -2.79 1.28 8.23
CA PRO A 54 -3.34 0.62 7.06
C PRO A 54 -2.30 0.55 5.93
N ILE A 55 -2.25 -0.60 5.26
CA ILE A 55 -1.36 -0.81 4.12
C ILE A 55 -2.14 -1.51 3.01
N ALA A 56 -1.97 -1.05 1.78
CA ALA A 56 -2.45 -1.75 0.59
C ALA A 56 -1.24 -2.18 -0.24
N GLU A 57 -1.27 -3.43 -0.71
CA GLU A 57 -0.25 -3.98 -1.59
C GLU A 57 -0.90 -4.34 -2.91
N TYR A 58 -0.25 -3.97 -4.02
CA TYR A 58 -0.76 -4.21 -5.36
C TYR A 58 0.26 -5.03 -6.14
N ASP A 59 -0.17 -6.20 -6.61
CA ASP A 59 0.66 -7.07 -7.43
C ASP A 59 0.02 -7.22 -8.80
N MET A 60 0.60 -6.54 -9.78
CA MET A 60 0.13 -6.62 -11.17
C MET A 60 0.72 -7.84 -11.84
N ASN A 61 -0.14 -8.68 -12.41
CA ASN A 61 0.29 -9.89 -13.07
C ASN A 61 -0.58 -10.11 -14.33
N LYS A 62 -0.32 -11.19 -15.04
CA LYS A 62 -1.04 -11.46 -16.30
C LYS A 62 -2.53 -11.75 -16.12
N HIS A 63 -2.98 -11.99 -14.89
CA HIS A 63 -4.38 -12.25 -14.57
C HIS A 63 -5.12 -11.01 -14.06
N GLY A 64 -4.44 -9.88 -13.93
CA GLY A 64 -5.00 -8.64 -13.42
C GLY A 64 -4.20 -8.04 -12.29
N VAL A 65 -4.88 -7.44 -11.33
CA VAL A 65 -4.26 -6.83 -10.15
C VAL A 65 -4.71 -7.57 -8.90
N ARG A 66 -3.77 -8.16 -8.19
CA ARG A 66 -4.05 -8.75 -6.87
C ARG A 66 -3.86 -7.68 -5.81
N ILE A 67 -4.92 -7.43 -5.05
CA ILE A 67 -4.96 -6.38 -4.04
C ILE A 67 -5.01 -7.03 -2.68
N THR A 68 -4.04 -6.73 -1.82
CA THR A 68 -4.05 -7.15 -0.43
C THR A 68 -4.11 -5.92 0.44
N VAL A 69 -5.13 -5.83 1.28
CA VAL A 69 -5.23 -4.72 2.22
C VAL A 69 -5.25 -5.24 3.64
N GLY A 70 -4.70 -4.48 4.55
CA GLY A 70 -4.67 -4.87 5.94
C GLY A 70 -4.16 -3.77 6.85
N PHE A 71 -4.06 -4.12 8.11
CA PHE A 71 -3.51 -3.23 9.13
C PHE A 71 -2.31 -3.90 9.76
N VAL A 72 -1.29 -3.14 10.06
CA VAL A 72 -0.16 -3.64 10.86
C VAL A 72 -0.72 -4.18 12.17
N TYR A 73 -0.35 -5.42 12.51
CA TYR A 73 -1.00 -6.13 13.61
C TYR A 73 -0.07 -7.21 14.14
N ASP A 74 0.14 -7.22 15.46
CA ASP A 74 1.02 -8.17 16.11
C ASP A 74 0.30 -9.15 17.05
N GLY A 75 -1.03 -9.09 17.07
CA GLY A 75 -1.84 -9.97 17.91
C GLY A 75 -2.09 -11.36 17.33
N PRO A 76 -2.93 -12.14 17.99
CA PRO A 76 -3.27 -13.50 17.52
C PRO A 76 -4.15 -13.47 16.28
N ALA A 77 -4.25 -14.63 15.61
CA ALA A 77 -5.10 -14.79 14.43
C ALA A 77 -6.54 -14.34 14.73
N VAL A 78 -7.16 -13.73 13.73
CA VAL A 78 -8.53 -13.21 13.81
C VAL A 78 -9.39 -13.96 12.80
N ASP A 79 -10.56 -14.45 13.24
CA ASP A 79 -11.50 -15.15 12.37
C ASP A 79 -11.90 -14.25 11.18
N GLY A 80 -11.83 -14.81 9.98
CA GLY A 80 -12.18 -14.11 8.76
C GLY A 80 -11.04 -13.32 8.14
N LEU A 81 -9.90 -13.21 8.81
CA LEU A 81 -8.73 -12.51 8.29
C LEU A 81 -7.56 -13.47 8.07
N VAL A 82 -6.67 -13.07 7.18
CA VAL A 82 -5.43 -13.82 6.91
C VAL A 82 -4.25 -13.02 7.43
N ILE A 83 -3.44 -13.66 8.27
CA ILE A 83 -2.21 -13.04 8.76
C ILE A 83 -1.13 -13.31 7.71
N ILE A 84 -0.56 -12.24 7.18
CA ILE A 84 0.53 -12.33 6.22
C ILE A 84 1.75 -11.54 6.70
N GLU A 85 2.89 -11.86 6.11
CA GLU A 85 4.13 -11.18 6.40
C GLU A 85 4.66 -10.57 5.11
N LEU A 86 4.88 -9.24 5.13
CA LEU A 86 5.55 -8.57 4.03
C LEU A 86 7.04 -8.55 4.39
N PRO A 87 7.89 -9.22 3.60
CA PRO A 87 9.30 -9.33 3.96
C PRO A 87 10.00 -7.97 3.93
N ALA A 88 11.06 -7.86 4.70
CA ALA A 88 11.95 -6.71 4.61
C ALA A 88 12.53 -6.60 3.19
N VAL A 89 12.73 -5.38 2.72
CA VAL A 89 13.23 -5.09 1.39
C VAL A 89 14.52 -4.28 1.55
N GLU A 90 15.58 -4.68 0.83
CA GLU A 90 16.87 -3.99 0.93
C GLU A 90 16.82 -2.58 0.36
N SER A 91 16.05 -2.37 -0.70
CA SER A 91 15.95 -1.06 -1.34
C SER A 91 14.59 -0.88 -1.98
N ALA A 92 13.98 0.27 -1.74
CA ALA A 92 12.75 0.68 -2.38
C ALA A 92 12.82 2.17 -2.68
N PHE A 93 12.23 2.57 -3.80
CA PHE A 93 11.97 3.97 -4.04
C PHE A 93 10.65 4.33 -3.37
N THR A 94 10.65 5.41 -2.61
CA THR A 94 9.48 5.86 -1.87
C THR A 94 9.16 7.31 -2.19
N ALA A 95 7.88 7.64 -2.12
CA ALA A 95 7.41 9.01 -2.31
C ALA A 95 6.28 9.28 -1.35
N THR A 96 6.17 10.53 -0.91
CA THR A 96 5.10 10.95 -0.01
C THR A 96 4.05 11.70 -0.83
N HIS A 97 2.86 11.11 -0.94
CA HIS A 97 1.72 11.75 -1.58
C HIS A 97 0.91 12.50 -0.54
N LEU A 98 0.70 13.78 -0.75
CA LEU A 98 -0.10 14.63 0.13
C LEU A 98 -1.44 14.92 -0.51
N GLY A 99 -2.52 14.74 0.27
CA GLY A 99 -3.86 15.12 -0.15
C GLY A 99 -4.67 13.99 -0.75
N THR A 100 -5.59 14.38 -1.62
CA THR A 100 -6.63 13.50 -2.13
C THR A 100 -6.12 12.29 -2.91
N MET A 101 -6.79 11.18 -2.73
CA MET A 101 -6.50 9.95 -3.47
C MET A 101 -6.85 10.07 -4.97
N ALA A 102 -7.64 11.08 -5.34
CA ALA A 102 -7.98 11.32 -6.74
C ALA A 102 -6.76 11.62 -7.60
N THR A 103 -5.68 12.14 -7.00
CA THR A 103 -4.44 12.49 -7.72
C THR A 103 -3.27 11.55 -7.43
N ILE A 104 -3.52 10.44 -6.74
CA ILE A 104 -2.42 9.53 -6.35
C ILE A 104 -1.73 8.91 -7.56
N ASP A 105 -2.44 8.72 -8.67
CA ASP A 105 -1.86 8.19 -9.90
C ASP A 105 -0.75 9.10 -10.44
N ASP A 106 -0.88 10.41 -10.28
CA ASP A 106 0.16 11.36 -10.70
C ASP A 106 1.44 11.14 -9.89
N SER A 107 1.30 10.87 -8.58
CA SER A 107 2.44 10.59 -7.72
C SER A 107 3.09 9.25 -8.07
N TRP A 108 2.30 8.22 -8.36
CA TRP A 108 2.83 6.94 -8.84
C TRP A 108 3.58 7.09 -10.15
N HIS A 109 3.04 7.90 -11.05
CA HIS A 109 3.68 8.17 -12.35
C HIS A 109 5.04 8.81 -12.16
N ALA A 110 5.13 9.82 -11.28
CA ALA A 110 6.39 10.49 -10.97
C ALA A 110 7.40 9.54 -10.33
N LEU A 111 6.94 8.65 -9.44
CA LEU A 111 7.79 7.66 -8.79
C LEU A 111 8.35 6.67 -9.81
N ASN A 112 7.50 6.16 -10.69
CA ASN A 112 7.91 5.22 -11.73
C ASN A 112 8.90 5.85 -12.71
N GLU A 113 8.71 7.13 -13.02
CA GLU A 113 9.63 7.88 -13.86
C GLU A 113 11.01 8.02 -13.19
N ALA A 114 11.02 8.29 -11.89
CA ALA A 114 12.28 8.36 -11.14
C ALA A 114 12.99 7.02 -11.11
N ILE A 115 12.26 5.91 -11.02
CA ILE A 115 12.83 4.56 -11.09
C ILE A 115 13.47 4.33 -12.45
N SER A 116 12.75 4.66 -13.53
CA SER A 116 13.28 4.50 -14.90
C SER A 116 14.56 5.30 -15.12
N ASN A 117 14.64 6.49 -14.52
CA ASN A 117 15.80 7.38 -14.67
C ASN A 117 16.92 7.07 -13.68
N GLY A 118 16.64 6.26 -12.66
CA GLY A 118 17.57 6.00 -11.55
C GLY A 118 18.50 4.81 -11.72
N GLY A 119 18.45 4.11 -12.84
CA GLY A 119 19.31 2.95 -13.07
C GLY A 119 18.91 1.72 -12.26
N VAL A 120 17.66 1.67 -11.81
CA VAL A 120 17.11 0.55 -11.04
C VAL A 120 15.89 -0.02 -11.75
N THR A 121 15.50 -1.23 -11.34
CA THR A 121 14.33 -1.92 -11.90
C THR A 121 13.34 -2.20 -10.79
N ALA A 122 12.07 -1.89 -11.01
CA ALA A 122 11.00 -2.25 -10.08
C ALA A 122 10.86 -3.76 -10.00
N VAL A 123 10.74 -4.30 -8.77
CA VAL A 123 10.57 -5.74 -8.54
C VAL A 123 9.46 -5.96 -7.54
N GLY A 124 8.62 -6.95 -7.83
CA GLY A 124 7.54 -7.35 -6.93
C GLY A 124 6.42 -6.35 -6.81
N ALA A 125 5.60 -6.57 -5.79
CA ALA A 125 4.42 -5.75 -5.54
C ALA A 125 4.79 -4.38 -4.98
N CYS A 126 4.00 -3.37 -5.32
CA CYS A 126 4.13 -2.04 -4.74
C CYS A 126 3.17 -1.89 -3.57
N ARG A 127 3.43 -0.92 -2.71
CA ARG A 127 2.66 -0.69 -1.48
C ARG A 127 2.30 0.76 -1.31
N GLU A 128 1.14 0.98 -0.68
CA GLU A 128 0.72 2.28 -0.18
C GLU A 128 0.53 2.16 1.32
N VAL A 129 1.27 2.97 2.08
CA VAL A 129 1.13 3.02 3.54
C VAL A 129 0.40 4.32 3.88
N TYR A 130 -0.76 4.19 4.50
CA TYR A 130 -1.60 5.35 4.81
C TYR A 130 -1.19 5.89 6.18
N LEU A 131 -0.24 6.83 6.15
CA LEU A 131 0.32 7.41 7.37
C LEU A 131 -0.69 8.28 8.09
N ARG A 132 -1.58 8.93 7.32
CA ARG A 132 -2.65 9.75 7.87
C ARG A 132 -3.85 9.64 6.95
N SER A 133 -4.95 9.06 7.43
CA SER A 133 -6.16 8.83 6.63
C SER A 133 -7.43 8.83 7.46
N GLU A 134 -7.38 9.35 8.70
CA GLU A 134 -8.54 9.36 9.61
C GLU A 134 -9.55 10.45 9.26
N SER A 135 -9.11 11.52 8.61
CA SER A 135 -9.97 12.64 8.28
C SER A 135 -10.91 12.28 7.12
N GLU A 136 -12.15 12.73 7.19
CA GLU A 136 -13.09 12.63 6.06
C GLU A 136 -12.63 13.49 4.89
N ASP A 137 -11.91 14.58 5.17
CA ASP A 137 -11.34 15.43 4.13
C ASP A 137 -9.99 14.86 3.73
N GLN A 138 -9.94 14.27 2.53
CA GLN A 138 -8.72 13.67 2.01
C GLN A 138 -7.58 14.68 1.77
N ALA A 139 -7.88 15.98 1.81
CA ALA A 139 -6.83 16.99 1.72
C ALA A 139 -5.80 16.88 2.84
N ASP A 140 -6.18 16.27 3.97
CA ASP A 140 -5.29 16.05 5.12
C ASP A 140 -4.56 14.71 5.08
N TRP A 141 -4.82 13.88 4.07
CA TRP A 141 -4.23 12.54 4.01
C TRP A 141 -2.76 12.58 3.61
N ILE A 142 -2.01 11.63 4.17
CA ILE A 142 -0.59 11.42 3.84
C ILE A 142 -0.41 9.94 3.53
N THR A 143 0.05 9.66 2.31
CA THR A 143 0.25 8.28 1.84
C THR A 143 1.70 8.12 1.39
N GLU A 144 2.40 7.13 1.94
CA GLU A 144 3.73 6.79 1.44
C GLU A 144 3.59 5.72 0.37
N LEU A 145 4.11 6.03 -0.82
CA LEU A 145 4.19 5.10 -1.93
C LEU A 145 5.52 4.37 -1.84
N GLN A 146 5.50 3.05 -2.02
CA GLN A 146 6.70 2.23 -1.89
C GLN A 146 6.78 1.25 -3.06
N GLN A 147 7.89 1.29 -3.78
CA GLN A 147 8.15 0.33 -4.85
C GLN A 147 9.52 -0.31 -4.62
N PRO A 148 9.56 -1.60 -4.26
CA PRO A 148 10.85 -2.31 -4.19
C PRO A 148 11.57 -2.27 -5.52
N VAL A 149 12.89 -2.12 -5.47
CA VAL A 149 13.73 -2.03 -6.67
C VAL A 149 14.97 -2.88 -6.49
N THR A 150 15.59 -3.19 -7.63
CA THR A 150 16.88 -3.89 -7.66
C THR A 150 17.80 -3.20 -8.67
N ARG A 151 19.10 -3.31 -8.43
CA ARG A 151 20.12 -2.88 -9.40
C ARG A 151 20.65 -4.08 -10.12
N SER A 152 20.80 -3.94 -11.41
CA SER A 152 21.38 -4.99 -12.24
C SER A 152 22.91 -4.85 -12.28
#